data_6b047a58e92a53324749f7b2a625f946
#
_entry.id   6b047a58e92a53324749f7b2a625f946
#
_cell.length_a   1.000
_cell.length_b   1.000
_cell.length_c   1.000
_cell.angle_alpha   90.00
_cell.angle_beta   90.00
_cell.angle_gamma   90.00
#
_symmetry.space_group_name_H-M   'P 1'
#
loop_
_entity.id
_entity.type
_entity.pdbx_description
1 polymer ?
#
loop_
_entity_poly.entity_id
_entity_poly.type
_entity_poly.pdbx_seq_one_letter_code
_entity_poly.pdbx_strand_id
1 'polypeptide(L)'
;MAHSVDVKFYPGWTRKAITFSIDDGILDMDRKFMDIIEPYGIKGAFNLCSERLNKMSPEEYREFYRGHEIANHCKYHPAAFIDGCEYDISGEKFDPATADTSKLYPYEGEPGLYHTVRPWGGWMKRADTDAYIRLIEESHAELEAIFGRGSIRAFVWPYIRQDNKRLTDYVASIPHYYSERLDSCVGVDPKIYFAPPDDNFFYLCARPKNLLDMAASFEALADDGELKFFCFGVHSIDYDKADKWGDLLEFAKTYGARPEDYFYATIAEIYDHAKATKCVEITESEIKNPTDIDLYIKIDGRRHILKAGRSIHLEDN
;
A
#
# COMPACT_ATOMS: atom_id res chain seq x y z
N MET A 1 18.89 2.18 39.09
CA MET A 1 18.46 3.27 38.18
C MET A 1 17.51 2.65 37.17
N ALA A 2 16.47 3.36 36.75
CA ALA A 2 15.56 2.83 35.71
C ALA A 2 16.34 2.65 34.39
N HIS A 3 16.16 1.52 33.72
CA HIS A 3 16.74 1.26 32.41
C HIS A 3 16.12 2.14 31.35
N SER A 4 16.92 2.64 30.42
CA SER A 4 16.43 3.33 29.23
C SER A 4 16.12 2.29 28.15
N VAL A 5 14.85 2.18 27.76
CA VAL A 5 14.39 1.22 26.73
C VAL A 5 13.84 1.96 25.53
N ASP A 6 14.34 1.65 24.34
CA ASP A 6 13.90 2.19 23.09
C ASP A 6 13.52 1.04 22.14
N VAL A 7 12.25 0.96 21.77
CA VAL A 7 11.67 -0.14 20.98
C VAL A 7 11.34 0.23 19.53
N LYS A 8 11.57 1.48 19.14
CA LYS A 8 11.17 2.01 17.84
C LYS A 8 12.27 1.86 16.80
N PHE A 9 12.61 0.61 16.43
CA PHE A 9 13.54 0.29 15.37
C PHE A 9 12.95 -0.78 14.45
N TYR A 10 13.16 -0.64 13.17
CA TYR A 10 13.01 -1.71 12.18
C TYR A 10 14.18 -2.70 12.27
N PRO A 11 14.09 -3.86 11.59
CA PRO A 11 15.23 -4.77 11.38
C PRO A 11 16.49 -4.00 10.96
N GLY A 12 17.65 -4.40 11.54
CA GLY A 12 18.90 -3.68 11.32
C GLY A 12 19.12 -2.47 12.25
N TRP A 13 18.20 -2.17 13.17
CA TRP A 13 18.19 -0.98 14.04
C TRP A 13 18.12 0.34 13.28
N THR A 14 17.54 0.33 12.08
CA THR A 14 17.17 1.54 11.36
C THR A 14 15.79 2.03 11.81
N ARG A 15 15.52 3.34 11.59
CA ARG A 15 14.19 3.93 11.82
C ARG A 15 13.47 4.28 10.54
N LYS A 16 14.08 4.02 9.40
CA LYS A 16 13.54 4.37 8.09
C LYS A 16 13.22 3.11 7.29
N ALA A 17 12.00 3.04 6.73
CA ALA A 17 11.59 1.98 5.83
C ALA A 17 11.23 2.55 4.46
N ILE A 18 11.53 1.81 3.40
CA ILE A 18 11.24 2.17 2.00
C ILE A 18 10.43 1.06 1.35
N THR A 19 9.38 1.46 0.61
CA THR A 19 8.55 0.58 -0.19
C THR A 19 7.93 1.32 -1.38
N PHE A 20 7.29 0.57 -2.28
CA PHE A 20 6.46 1.10 -3.36
C PHE A 20 5.03 0.56 -3.27
N SER A 21 4.06 1.33 -3.78
CA SER A 21 2.69 0.91 -4.00
C SER A 21 2.38 1.06 -5.49
N ILE A 22 2.23 -0.06 -6.21
CA ILE A 22 2.16 -0.10 -7.67
C ILE A 22 0.76 -0.56 -8.09
N ASP A 23 0.03 0.28 -8.83
CA ASP A 23 -1.35 0.05 -9.20
C ASP A 23 -1.51 -0.67 -10.53
N ASP A 24 -2.71 -1.26 -10.69
CA ASP A 24 -3.31 -1.75 -11.92
C ASP A 24 -2.89 -3.16 -12.39
N GLY A 25 -1.73 -3.68 -12.05
CA GLY A 25 -1.30 -5.01 -12.48
C GLY A 25 -1.03 -5.09 -13.99
N ILE A 26 -0.19 -4.20 -14.53
CA ILE A 26 0.21 -4.18 -15.95
C ILE A 26 1.49 -5.01 -16.10
N LEU A 27 1.34 -6.31 -16.36
CA LEU A 27 2.40 -7.32 -16.25
C LEU A 27 3.75 -6.94 -16.84
N ASP A 28 3.79 -6.48 -18.10
CA ASP A 28 5.06 -6.15 -18.77
C ASP A 28 5.76 -4.95 -18.08
N MET A 29 4.97 -3.98 -17.63
CA MET A 29 5.49 -2.81 -16.93
C MET A 29 5.87 -3.14 -15.49
N ASP A 30 5.09 -3.99 -14.82
CA ASP A 30 5.40 -4.47 -13.47
C ASP A 30 6.70 -5.29 -13.48
N ARG A 31 6.91 -6.16 -14.49
CA ARG A 31 8.16 -6.89 -14.63
C ARG A 31 9.36 -5.96 -14.80
N LYS A 32 9.24 -4.97 -15.69
CA LYS A 32 10.29 -3.97 -15.91
C LYS A 32 10.59 -3.16 -14.64
N PHE A 33 9.54 -2.86 -13.87
CA PHE A 33 9.68 -2.17 -12.58
C PHE A 33 10.45 -3.03 -11.57
N MET A 34 10.04 -4.30 -11.40
CA MET A 34 10.70 -5.25 -10.51
C MET A 34 12.16 -5.50 -10.89
N ASP A 35 12.47 -5.66 -12.20
CA ASP A 35 13.84 -5.83 -12.72
C ASP A 35 14.77 -4.67 -12.32
N ILE A 36 14.21 -3.48 -12.07
CA ILE A 36 14.99 -2.32 -11.62
C ILE A 36 15.17 -2.30 -10.11
N ILE A 37 14.13 -2.62 -9.32
CA ILE A 37 14.17 -2.44 -7.87
C ILE A 37 14.70 -3.67 -7.10
N GLU A 38 14.38 -4.89 -7.57
CA GLU A 38 14.76 -6.14 -6.89
C GLU A 38 16.27 -6.33 -6.71
N PRO A 39 17.14 -6.00 -7.69
CA PRO A 39 18.58 -6.12 -7.51
C PRO A 39 19.16 -5.31 -6.35
N TYR A 40 18.41 -4.31 -5.88
CA TYR A 40 18.77 -3.44 -4.76
C TYR A 40 18.03 -3.78 -3.47
N GLY A 41 17.34 -4.93 -3.43
CA GLY A 41 16.60 -5.42 -2.26
C GLY A 41 15.30 -4.68 -1.96
N ILE A 42 14.88 -3.76 -2.83
CA ILE A 42 13.65 -2.96 -2.62
C ILE A 42 12.43 -3.82 -2.95
N LYS A 43 11.43 -3.77 -2.08
CA LYS A 43 10.15 -4.45 -2.24
C LYS A 43 9.03 -3.44 -2.54
N GLY A 44 7.86 -3.96 -2.96
CA GLY A 44 6.65 -3.18 -3.15
C GLY A 44 5.38 -3.97 -2.89
N ALA A 45 4.25 -3.27 -2.86
CA ALA A 45 2.92 -3.82 -2.91
C ALA A 45 2.35 -3.58 -4.31
N PHE A 46 1.90 -4.65 -4.98
CA PHE A 46 1.24 -4.59 -6.28
C PHE A 46 -0.27 -4.66 -6.06
N ASN A 47 -0.95 -3.58 -6.42
CA ASN A 47 -2.38 -3.40 -6.22
C ASN A 47 -3.11 -3.89 -7.46
N LEU A 48 -3.65 -5.11 -7.40
CA LEU A 48 -4.14 -5.81 -8.58
C LEU A 48 -5.64 -5.70 -8.75
N CYS A 49 -6.08 -5.40 -9.97
CA CYS A 49 -7.47 -5.55 -10.40
C CYS A 49 -7.67 -6.99 -10.85
N SER A 50 -8.49 -7.77 -10.14
CA SER A 50 -8.59 -9.20 -10.39
C SER A 50 -9.12 -9.57 -11.79
N GLU A 51 -9.91 -8.72 -12.42
CA GLU A 51 -10.37 -8.93 -13.82
C GLU A 51 -9.21 -9.09 -14.83
N ARG A 52 -8.03 -8.57 -14.49
CA ARG A 52 -6.84 -8.58 -15.37
C ARG A 52 -6.00 -9.85 -15.23
N LEU A 53 -6.32 -10.70 -14.25
CA LEU A 53 -5.55 -11.89 -13.91
C LEU A 53 -6.05 -13.12 -14.69
N ASN A 54 -5.96 -13.07 -16.01
CA ASN A 54 -6.41 -14.13 -16.92
C ASN A 54 -5.35 -14.57 -17.94
N LYS A 55 -4.09 -14.14 -17.75
CA LYS A 55 -3.00 -14.36 -18.74
C LYS A 55 -2.02 -15.45 -18.33
N MET A 56 -2.03 -15.86 -17.07
CA MET A 56 -1.12 -16.82 -16.47
C MET A 56 -1.89 -17.78 -15.57
N SER A 57 -1.30 -18.94 -15.27
CA SER A 57 -1.79 -19.82 -14.21
C SER A 57 -1.58 -19.19 -12.80
N PRO A 58 -2.27 -19.67 -11.76
CA PRO A 58 -2.03 -19.22 -10.39
C PRO A 58 -0.58 -19.39 -9.95
N GLU A 59 0.09 -20.48 -10.36
CA GLU A 59 1.49 -20.77 -10.07
C GLU A 59 2.41 -19.71 -10.69
N GLU A 60 2.18 -19.38 -11.95
CA GLU A 60 2.95 -18.36 -12.67
C GLU A 60 2.78 -16.97 -12.07
N TYR A 61 1.56 -16.59 -11.62
CA TYR A 61 1.33 -15.31 -10.92
C TYR A 61 2.07 -15.27 -9.58
N ARG A 62 2.04 -16.35 -8.78
CA ARG A 62 2.78 -16.42 -7.51
C ARG A 62 4.28 -16.28 -7.71
N GLU A 63 4.82 -16.92 -8.75
CA GLU A 63 6.24 -16.81 -9.07
C GLU A 63 6.58 -15.39 -9.60
N PHE A 64 5.71 -14.81 -10.43
CA PHE A 64 5.90 -13.49 -11.02
C PHE A 64 6.03 -12.38 -9.96
N TYR A 65 5.18 -12.39 -8.93
CA TYR A 65 5.19 -11.39 -7.85
C TYR A 65 5.90 -11.87 -6.57
N ARG A 66 6.67 -12.94 -6.65
CA ARG A 66 7.34 -13.50 -5.49
C ARG A 66 8.23 -12.47 -4.76
N GLY A 67 8.04 -12.35 -3.44
CA GLY A 67 8.78 -11.40 -2.59
C GLY A 67 8.13 -10.03 -2.46
N HIS A 68 7.06 -9.79 -3.20
CA HIS A 68 6.23 -8.60 -3.12
C HIS A 68 4.89 -8.89 -2.45
N GLU A 69 4.23 -7.84 -2.01
CA GLU A 69 2.87 -7.90 -1.49
C GLU A 69 1.86 -7.78 -2.62
N ILE A 70 0.71 -8.44 -2.46
CA ILE A 70 -0.45 -8.26 -3.32
C ILE A 70 -1.56 -7.59 -2.51
N ALA A 71 -2.09 -6.49 -3.04
CA ALA A 71 -3.22 -5.78 -2.49
C ALA A 71 -4.42 -5.81 -3.45
N ASN A 72 -5.61 -5.74 -2.89
CA ASN A 72 -6.86 -5.69 -3.64
C ASN A 72 -7.09 -4.27 -4.18
N HIS A 73 -7.19 -4.12 -5.51
CA HIS A 73 -7.48 -2.84 -6.18
C HIS A 73 -8.84 -2.86 -6.87
N CYS A 74 -9.80 -3.58 -6.28
CA CYS A 74 -11.12 -3.86 -6.79
C CYS A 74 -11.14 -4.62 -8.13
N LYS A 75 -12.28 -5.24 -8.48
CA LYS A 75 -12.35 -6.12 -9.67
C LYS A 75 -12.17 -5.35 -10.97
N TYR A 76 -12.92 -4.30 -11.17
CA TYR A 76 -13.00 -3.56 -12.44
C TYR A 76 -12.40 -2.15 -12.39
N HIS A 77 -11.68 -1.81 -11.33
CA HIS A 77 -11.14 -0.46 -11.12
C HIS A 77 -12.23 0.64 -11.23
N PRO A 78 -13.36 0.54 -10.53
CA PRO A 78 -14.41 1.54 -10.62
C PRO A 78 -14.14 2.75 -9.72
N ALA A 79 -14.67 3.92 -10.08
CA ALA A 79 -14.90 4.98 -9.12
C ALA A 79 -16.21 4.69 -8.36
N ALA A 80 -16.26 5.03 -7.07
CA ALA A 80 -17.48 4.91 -6.29
C ALA A 80 -18.49 6.02 -6.62
N PHE A 81 -19.78 5.75 -6.38
CA PHE A 81 -20.77 6.83 -6.26
C PHE A 81 -20.46 7.66 -5.01
N ILE A 82 -20.67 8.98 -5.12
CA ILE A 82 -20.48 9.94 -4.03
C ILE A 82 -21.80 10.04 -3.26
N ASP A 83 -21.76 10.02 -1.94
CA ASP A 83 -22.95 10.19 -1.11
C ASP A 83 -23.68 11.52 -1.41
N GLY A 84 -25.00 11.45 -1.54
CA GLY A 84 -25.82 12.63 -1.81
C GLY A 84 -25.78 13.16 -3.25
N CYS A 85 -25.03 12.52 -4.15
CA CYS A 85 -25.09 12.82 -5.58
C CYS A 85 -26.16 11.99 -6.28
N GLU A 86 -26.92 12.65 -7.15
CA GLU A 86 -27.84 11.98 -8.08
C GLU A 86 -27.13 11.74 -9.42
N TYR A 87 -27.38 10.56 -10.01
CA TYR A 87 -26.79 10.18 -11.28
C TYR A 87 -27.89 9.87 -12.31
N ASP A 88 -27.79 10.46 -13.49
CA ASP A 88 -28.69 10.17 -14.59
C ASP A 88 -28.27 8.88 -15.31
N ILE A 89 -29.05 7.82 -15.11
CA ILE A 89 -28.77 6.49 -15.67
C ILE A 89 -29.51 6.32 -16.99
N SER A 90 -28.77 6.09 -18.07
CA SER A 90 -29.34 5.77 -19.36
C SER A 90 -29.95 4.37 -19.36
N GLY A 91 -31.09 4.23 -20.05
CA GLY A 91 -31.66 2.91 -20.38
C GLY A 91 -31.03 2.25 -21.61
N GLU A 92 -30.05 2.90 -22.26
CA GLU A 92 -29.44 2.47 -23.52
C GLU A 92 -28.11 1.74 -23.28
N LYS A 93 -27.70 0.94 -24.29
CA LYS A 93 -26.36 0.36 -24.31
C LYS A 93 -25.31 1.44 -24.52
N PHE A 94 -24.16 1.26 -23.88
CA PHE A 94 -23.03 2.14 -24.07
C PHE A 94 -22.41 2.03 -25.46
N ASP A 95 -22.36 3.16 -26.17
CA ASP A 95 -21.58 3.35 -27.40
C ASP A 95 -20.67 4.57 -27.26
N PRO A 96 -19.34 4.42 -27.22
CA PRO A 96 -18.40 5.52 -27.04
C PRO A 96 -18.54 6.64 -28.09
N ALA A 97 -19.03 6.34 -29.30
CA ALA A 97 -19.13 7.30 -30.39
C ALA A 97 -20.31 8.25 -30.20
N THR A 98 -21.37 7.81 -29.54
CA THR A 98 -22.67 8.54 -29.46
C THR A 98 -23.13 8.79 -28.01
N ALA A 99 -22.41 8.28 -27.01
CA ALA A 99 -22.80 8.37 -25.61
C ALA A 99 -22.87 9.82 -25.13
N ASP A 100 -23.94 10.13 -24.40
CA ASP A 100 -24.09 11.39 -23.67
C ASP A 100 -23.17 11.39 -22.47
N THR A 101 -22.25 12.36 -22.41
CA THR A 101 -21.20 12.45 -21.37
C THR A 101 -21.73 12.82 -19.98
N SER A 102 -23.00 13.25 -19.88
CA SER A 102 -23.67 13.56 -18.60
C SER A 102 -24.35 12.34 -17.97
N LYS A 103 -24.45 11.21 -18.69
CA LYS A 103 -25.16 10.01 -18.25
C LYS A 103 -24.23 8.88 -17.84
N LEU A 104 -24.78 7.97 -17.03
CA LEU A 104 -24.21 6.66 -16.77
C LEU A 104 -24.87 5.61 -17.64
N TYR A 105 -24.08 4.72 -18.21
CA TYR A 105 -24.56 3.63 -19.06
C TYR A 105 -24.30 2.29 -18.36
N PRO A 106 -25.30 1.41 -18.20
CA PRO A 106 -25.11 0.11 -17.56
C PRO A 106 -23.95 -0.68 -18.18
N TYR A 107 -23.11 -1.26 -17.32
CA TYR A 107 -22.07 -2.21 -17.74
C TYR A 107 -22.71 -3.59 -17.89
N GLU A 108 -22.56 -4.21 -19.06
CA GLU A 108 -23.23 -5.46 -19.38
C GLU A 108 -22.73 -6.60 -18.47
N GLY A 109 -23.66 -7.33 -17.85
CA GLY A 109 -23.37 -8.45 -16.95
C GLY A 109 -23.04 -8.09 -15.50
N GLU A 110 -22.90 -6.80 -15.16
CA GLU A 110 -22.53 -6.36 -13.83
C GLU A 110 -23.53 -5.33 -13.27
N PRO A 111 -24.57 -5.76 -12.56
CA PRO A 111 -25.56 -4.85 -11.98
C PRO A 111 -24.90 -3.82 -11.03
N GLY A 112 -25.28 -2.55 -11.18
CA GLY A 112 -24.76 -1.45 -10.37
C GLY A 112 -23.39 -0.93 -10.81
N LEU A 113 -22.81 -1.50 -11.88
CA LEU A 113 -21.60 -0.97 -12.53
C LEU A 113 -21.99 -0.25 -13.84
N TYR A 114 -21.35 0.88 -14.11
CA TYR A 114 -21.69 1.78 -15.21
C TYR A 114 -20.45 2.30 -15.93
N HIS A 115 -20.59 2.60 -17.22
CA HIS A 115 -19.67 3.46 -17.94
C HIS A 115 -19.97 4.93 -17.68
N THR A 116 -18.94 5.77 -17.56
CA THR A 116 -19.05 7.23 -17.40
C THR A 116 -17.82 7.91 -17.99
N VAL A 117 -17.88 9.23 -18.13
CA VAL A 117 -16.74 10.04 -18.61
C VAL A 117 -15.90 10.51 -17.46
N ARG A 118 -14.57 10.48 -17.61
CA ARG A 118 -13.64 11.08 -16.66
C ARG A 118 -13.66 12.61 -16.75
N PRO A 119 -13.53 13.32 -15.63
CA PRO A 119 -13.42 14.79 -15.67
C PRO A 119 -12.28 15.31 -16.55
N TRP A 120 -11.22 14.52 -16.73
CA TRP A 120 -10.04 14.84 -17.55
C TRP A 120 -10.04 14.17 -18.92
N GLY A 121 -11.16 13.61 -19.32
CA GLY A 121 -11.37 12.95 -20.61
C GLY A 121 -11.21 11.42 -20.57
N GLY A 122 -11.82 10.78 -21.57
CA GLY A 122 -11.89 9.32 -21.69
C GLY A 122 -12.95 8.68 -20.79
N TRP A 123 -13.12 7.36 -20.94
CA TRP A 123 -14.12 6.60 -20.22
C TRP A 123 -13.56 5.99 -18.94
N MET A 124 -14.43 5.83 -17.94
CA MET A 124 -14.13 5.11 -16.70
C MET A 124 -15.34 4.28 -16.29
N LYS A 125 -15.15 3.34 -15.38
CA LYS A 125 -16.22 2.61 -14.71
C LYS A 125 -16.58 3.34 -13.41
N ARG A 126 -17.87 3.33 -13.06
CA ARG A 126 -18.38 3.84 -11.78
C ARG A 126 -19.36 2.82 -11.20
N ALA A 127 -19.26 2.56 -9.91
CA ALA A 127 -20.14 1.60 -9.23
C ALA A 127 -20.98 2.30 -8.15
N ASP A 128 -22.24 1.89 -8.04
CA ASP A 128 -23.02 2.20 -6.85
C ASP A 128 -22.44 1.48 -5.61
N THR A 129 -22.89 1.86 -4.44
CA THR A 129 -22.29 1.39 -3.18
C THR A 129 -22.38 -0.12 -3.00
N ASP A 130 -23.54 -0.74 -3.33
CA ASP A 130 -23.73 -2.18 -3.17
C ASP A 130 -22.88 -2.97 -4.16
N ALA A 131 -22.84 -2.53 -5.41
CA ALA A 131 -21.99 -3.11 -6.44
C ALA A 131 -20.49 -2.95 -6.06
N TYR A 132 -20.09 -1.81 -5.55
CA TYR A 132 -18.69 -1.59 -5.18
C TYR A 132 -18.25 -2.54 -4.07
N ILE A 133 -19.08 -2.72 -3.01
CA ILE A 133 -18.82 -3.68 -1.93
C ILE A 133 -18.68 -5.10 -2.50
N ARG A 134 -19.64 -5.54 -3.31
CA ARG A 134 -19.59 -6.85 -3.96
C ARG A 134 -18.32 -7.04 -4.79
N LEU A 135 -17.92 -6.03 -5.56
CA LEU A 135 -16.72 -6.08 -6.39
C LEU A 135 -15.40 -6.12 -5.56
N ILE A 136 -15.38 -5.54 -4.35
CA ILE A 136 -14.27 -5.71 -3.41
C ILE A 136 -14.19 -7.17 -2.94
N GLU A 137 -15.34 -7.77 -2.56
CA GLU A 137 -15.41 -9.14 -2.05
C GLU A 137 -15.04 -10.16 -3.13
N GLU A 138 -15.57 -10.00 -4.33
CA GLU A 138 -15.24 -10.87 -5.47
C GLU A 138 -13.74 -10.80 -5.81
N SER A 139 -13.20 -9.57 -5.91
CA SER A 139 -11.78 -9.38 -6.16
C SER A 139 -10.91 -10.00 -5.07
N HIS A 140 -11.29 -9.84 -3.81
CA HIS A 140 -10.59 -10.46 -2.69
C HIS A 140 -10.54 -11.98 -2.83
N ALA A 141 -11.69 -12.61 -3.09
CA ALA A 141 -11.78 -14.07 -3.25
C ALA A 141 -10.97 -14.58 -4.48
N GLU A 142 -11.04 -13.86 -5.59
CA GLU A 142 -10.29 -14.18 -6.82
C GLU A 142 -8.77 -14.07 -6.60
N LEU A 143 -8.32 -13.03 -5.88
CA LEU A 143 -6.90 -12.85 -5.53
C LEU A 143 -6.43 -13.93 -4.55
N GLU A 144 -7.20 -14.26 -3.51
CA GLU A 144 -6.85 -15.35 -2.59
C GLU A 144 -6.81 -16.73 -3.26
N ALA A 145 -7.66 -16.97 -4.26
CA ALA A 145 -7.59 -18.20 -5.05
C ALA A 145 -6.26 -18.34 -5.80
N ILE A 146 -5.65 -17.22 -6.19
CA ILE A 146 -4.35 -17.19 -6.87
C ILE A 146 -3.20 -17.22 -5.86
N PHE A 147 -3.18 -16.30 -4.90
CA PHE A 147 -2.02 -16.04 -4.04
C PHE A 147 -2.06 -16.76 -2.70
N GLY A 148 -3.18 -17.37 -2.35
CA GLY A 148 -3.36 -18.14 -1.12
C GLY A 148 -4.29 -17.45 -0.12
N ARG A 149 -4.96 -18.24 0.70
CA ARG A 149 -5.89 -17.76 1.71
C ARG A 149 -5.16 -16.91 2.75
N GLY A 150 -5.71 -15.75 3.09
CA GLY A 150 -5.15 -14.80 4.06
C GLY A 150 -3.95 -14.01 3.54
N SER A 151 -3.59 -14.13 2.25
CA SER A 151 -2.49 -13.36 1.65
C SER A 151 -2.88 -11.92 1.34
N ILE A 152 -4.17 -11.65 1.11
CA ILE A 152 -4.66 -10.33 0.73
C ILE A 152 -5.06 -9.56 1.99
N ARG A 153 -4.23 -8.60 2.37
CA ARG A 153 -4.37 -7.84 3.62
C ARG A 153 -4.56 -6.35 3.42
N ALA A 154 -4.69 -5.92 2.17
CA ALA A 154 -4.80 -4.52 1.83
C ALA A 154 -5.89 -4.28 0.78
N PHE A 155 -6.55 -3.14 0.90
CA PHE A 155 -7.39 -2.58 -0.15
C PHE A 155 -6.86 -1.20 -0.54
N VAL A 156 -6.60 -1.01 -1.82
CA VAL A 156 -6.15 0.27 -2.37
C VAL A 156 -7.24 0.81 -3.28
N TRP A 157 -7.72 2.02 -2.99
CA TRP A 157 -8.83 2.61 -3.70
C TRP A 157 -8.48 2.91 -5.16
N PRO A 158 -9.25 2.39 -6.13
CA PRO A 158 -9.24 2.91 -7.49
C PRO A 158 -9.58 4.39 -7.50
N TYR A 159 -8.82 5.17 -8.22
CA TYR A 159 -8.90 6.63 -8.23
C TYR A 159 -8.60 7.24 -6.84
N ILE A 160 -8.97 8.50 -6.64
CA ILE A 160 -8.90 9.14 -5.33
C ILE A 160 -10.10 8.65 -4.52
N ARG A 161 -9.90 8.42 -3.22
CA ARG A 161 -11.00 8.17 -2.28
C ARG A 161 -12.11 9.19 -2.50
N GLN A 162 -13.31 8.69 -2.69
CA GLN A 162 -14.49 9.51 -2.85
C GLN A 162 -15.26 9.55 -1.53
N ASP A 163 -16.01 10.64 -1.30
CA ASP A 163 -16.82 10.80 -0.10
C ASP A 163 -18.04 9.87 -0.16
N ASN A 164 -17.80 8.60 0.21
CA ASN A 164 -18.82 7.59 0.41
C ASN A 164 -18.57 6.92 1.76
N LYS A 165 -19.27 7.41 2.79
CA LYS A 165 -19.09 6.95 4.17
C LYS A 165 -19.37 5.45 4.33
N ARG A 166 -20.39 4.93 3.68
CA ARG A 166 -20.74 3.51 3.78
C ARG A 166 -19.63 2.61 3.26
N LEU A 167 -18.98 3.00 2.16
CA LEU A 167 -17.83 2.26 1.62
C LEU A 167 -16.61 2.34 2.52
N THR A 168 -16.31 3.53 3.06
CA THR A 168 -15.17 3.68 3.97
C THR A 168 -15.37 2.91 5.27
N ASP A 169 -16.58 2.94 5.84
CA ASP A 169 -16.94 2.14 7.02
C ASP A 169 -16.82 0.63 6.73
N TYR A 170 -17.27 0.20 5.54
CA TYR A 170 -17.17 -1.20 5.12
C TYR A 170 -15.69 -1.64 5.02
N VAL A 171 -14.85 -0.92 4.29
CA VAL A 171 -13.42 -1.27 4.15
C VAL A 171 -12.73 -1.28 5.52
N ALA A 172 -13.03 -0.30 6.38
CA ALA A 172 -12.49 -0.25 7.74
C ALA A 172 -12.96 -1.41 8.63
N SER A 173 -14.10 -2.06 8.30
CA SER A 173 -14.64 -3.21 9.05
C SER A 173 -14.07 -4.55 8.61
N ILE A 174 -13.33 -4.62 7.48
CA ILE A 174 -12.77 -5.88 6.99
C ILE A 174 -11.62 -6.29 7.92
N PRO A 175 -11.71 -7.47 8.58
CA PRO A 175 -10.67 -7.91 9.50
C PRO A 175 -9.32 -8.06 8.78
N HIS A 176 -8.27 -7.55 9.41
CA HIS A 176 -6.88 -7.64 8.94
C HIS A 176 -6.51 -6.83 7.69
N TYR A 177 -7.46 -6.10 7.10
CA TYR A 177 -7.11 -5.12 6.08
C TYR A 177 -6.39 -3.95 6.73
N TYR A 178 -5.37 -3.46 6.09
CA TYR A 178 -4.63 -2.32 6.60
C TYR A 178 -4.47 -1.35 5.50
N SER A 179 -4.71 -1.17 4.42
CA SER A 179 -4.26 -0.08 3.56
C SER A 179 -5.34 0.64 2.77
N GLU A 180 -5.24 1.92 2.85
CA GLU A 180 -5.94 2.84 2.00
C GLU A 180 -4.95 3.91 1.52
N ARG A 181 -4.97 4.26 0.27
CA ARG A 181 -4.06 5.21 -0.32
C ARG A 181 -4.78 6.47 -0.75
N LEU A 182 -4.27 7.62 -0.30
CA LEU A 182 -4.65 8.92 -0.84
C LEU A 182 -3.68 9.33 -1.95
N ASP A 183 -4.23 9.63 -3.11
CA ASP A 183 -3.48 9.91 -4.33
C ASP A 183 -2.94 11.34 -4.44
N SER A 184 -3.33 12.26 -3.56
CA SER A 184 -2.92 13.64 -3.67
C SER A 184 -2.01 14.07 -2.53
N CYS A 185 -0.86 14.56 -2.90
CA CYS A 185 0.15 15.10 -2.00
C CYS A 185 0.04 16.62 -1.84
N VAL A 186 -0.99 17.24 -2.35
CA VAL A 186 -1.12 18.70 -2.33
C VAL A 186 -1.61 19.14 -0.95
N GLY A 187 -0.75 19.85 -0.23
CA GLY A 187 -1.09 20.45 1.05
C GLY A 187 -0.98 19.56 2.28
N VAL A 188 -0.33 18.39 2.16
CA VAL A 188 -0.13 17.45 3.27
C VAL A 188 1.14 17.79 4.04
N ASP A 189 1.07 17.74 5.36
CA ASP A 189 2.24 17.88 6.23
C ASP A 189 3.25 16.75 5.93
N PRO A 190 4.50 17.06 5.58
CA PRO A 190 5.54 16.08 5.34
C PRO A 190 5.75 15.05 6.46
N LYS A 191 5.40 15.41 7.71
CA LYS A 191 5.48 14.48 8.86
C LYS A 191 4.43 13.36 8.77
N ILE A 192 3.23 13.67 8.30
CA ILE A 192 2.18 12.66 8.07
C ILE A 192 2.59 11.74 6.93
N TYR A 193 3.27 12.29 5.94
CA TYR A 193 3.74 11.58 4.76
C TYR A 193 4.73 10.46 5.05
N PHE A 194 5.59 10.66 6.04
CA PHE A 194 6.66 9.74 6.38
C PHE A 194 6.41 8.92 7.66
N ALA A 195 5.21 9.01 8.22
CA ALA A 195 4.81 8.15 9.33
C ALA A 195 4.43 6.75 8.81
N PRO A 196 4.76 5.66 9.54
CA PRO A 196 4.26 4.35 9.19
C PRO A 196 2.74 4.29 9.24
N PRO A 197 2.11 3.40 8.43
CA PRO A 197 0.67 3.21 8.50
C PRO A 197 0.25 2.78 9.92
N ASP A 198 -0.92 3.21 10.36
CA ASP A 198 -1.55 2.81 11.62
C ASP A 198 -2.95 2.23 11.39
N ASP A 199 -3.66 1.86 12.45
CA ASP A 199 -4.91 1.09 12.35
C ASP A 199 -6.05 1.75 11.54
N ASN A 200 -5.96 3.04 11.25
CA ASN A 200 -6.95 3.78 10.45
C ASN A 200 -6.43 4.24 9.10
N PHE A 201 -5.45 3.75 8.72
CA PHE A 201 -4.52 3.85 7.67
C PHE A 201 -4.93 4.51 6.39
N PHE A 202 -4.50 5.73 6.37
CA PHE A 202 -4.25 6.47 5.18
C PHE A 202 -2.76 6.72 5.09
N TYR A 203 -2.09 6.14 4.13
CA TYR A 203 -0.75 6.58 3.80
C TYR A 203 -0.77 7.31 2.47
N LEU A 204 0.09 8.30 2.36
CA LEU A 204 0.19 9.14 1.18
C LEU A 204 1.36 8.68 0.33
N CYS A 205 1.12 8.67 -0.97
CA CYS A 205 2.13 8.28 -1.94
C CYS A 205 2.59 9.47 -2.79
N ALA A 206 3.89 9.55 -3.04
CA ALA A 206 4.46 10.48 -4.00
C ALA A 206 4.18 10.03 -5.45
N ARG A 207 4.37 10.90 -6.43
CA ARG A 207 4.19 10.61 -7.86
C ARG A 207 5.55 10.54 -8.58
N PRO A 208 5.67 9.83 -9.72
CA PRO A 208 6.95 9.62 -10.42
C PRO A 208 7.77 10.89 -10.65
N LYS A 209 7.11 12.00 -10.94
CA LYS A 209 7.77 13.28 -11.25
C LYS A 209 8.60 13.87 -10.11
N ASN A 210 8.38 13.45 -8.88
CA ASN A 210 9.06 13.95 -7.69
C ASN A 210 9.73 12.85 -6.86
N LEU A 211 9.97 11.67 -7.44
CA LEU A 211 10.58 10.52 -6.75
C LEU A 211 11.89 10.88 -6.05
N LEU A 212 12.84 11.41 -6.80
CA LEU A 212 14.19 11.72 -6.29
C LEU A 212 14.17 12.84 -5.24
N ASP A 213 13.38 13.88 -5.46
CA ASP A 213 13.24 15.00 -4.52
C ASP A 213 12.60 14.55 -3.20
N MET A 214 11.59 13.69 -3.29
CA MET A 214 10.92 13.13 -2.12
C MET A 214 11.85 12.18 -1.35
N ALA A 215 12.61 11.34 -2.05
CA ALA A 215 13.59 10.45 -1.43
C ALA A 215 14.70 11.22 -0.72
N ALA A 216 15.23 12.28 -1.34
CA ALA A 216 16.21 13.17 -0.71
C ALA A 216 15.62 13.86 0.55
N SER A 217 14.36 14.30 0.49
CA SER A 217 13.67 14.87 1.65
C SER A 217 13.48 13.84 2.77
N PHE A 218 13.16 12.59 2.42
CA PHE A 218 13.05 11.49 3.39
C PHE A 218 14.41 11.15 4.00
N GLU A 219 15.48 11.08 3.21
CA GLU A 219 16.82 10.84 3.72
C GLU A 219 17.28 11.91 4.71
N ALA A 220 16.94 13.19 4.43
CA ALA A 220 17.31 14.34 5.26
C ALA A 220 16.54 14.41 6.60
N LEU A 221 15.52 13.58 6.82
CA LEU A 221 14.79 13.58 8.10
C LEU A 221 15.71 13.22 9.26
N ALA A 222 15.71 14.05 10.29
CA ALA A 222 16.45 13.80 11.52
C ALA A 222 15.92 12.55 12.25
N ASP A 223 16.80 11.90 13.02
CA ASP A 223 16.40 10.87 13.98
C ASP A 223 15.77 11.56 15.20
N ASP A 224 14.46 11.55 15.27
CA ASP A 224 13.66 12.08 16.37
C ASP A 224 13.15 10.98 17.32
N GLY A 225 13.65 9.75 17.16
CA GLY A 225 13.21 8.59 17.91
C GLY A 225 11.96 7.90 17.35
N GLU A 226 11.38 8.38 16.26
CA GLU A 226 10.18 7.81 15.67
C GLU A 226 10.48 7.00 14.41
N LEU A 227 9.67 5.95 14.17
CA LEU A 227 9.72 5.20 12.91
C LEU A 227 9.28 6.08 11.75
N LYS A 228 9.96 5.98 10.62
CA LYS A 228 9.67 6.69 9.37
C LYS A 228 9.35 5.69 8.27
N PHE A 229 8.50 6.12 7.36
CA PHE A 229 8.02 5.30 6.26
C PHE A 229 8.00 6.12 4.97
N PHE A 230 8.65 5.61 3.94
CA PHE A 230 8.58 6.15 2.59
C PHE A 230 7.85 5.16 1.70
N CYS A 231 6.67 5.54 1.24
CA CYS A 231 5.91 4.78 0.26
C CYS A 231 5.73 5.63 -1.01
N PHE A 232 6.08 5.07 -2.15
CA PHE A 232 5.93 5.73 -3.43
C PHE A 232 4.82 5.09 -4.24
N GLY A 233 3.71 5.82 -4.46
CA GLY A 233 2.54 5.33 -5.17
C GLY A 233 2.57 5.66 -6.65
N VAL A 234 2.50 4.64 -7.50
CA VAL A 234 2.66 4.76 -8.95
C VAL A 234 1.78 3.77 -9.70
N HIS A 235 1.59 4.03 -10.99
CA HIS A 235 1.34 2.96 -11.96
C HIS A 235 2.67 2.69 -12.68
N SER A 236 3.06 1.45 -12.83
CA SER A 236 4.31 1.09 -13.53
C SER A 236 4.38 1.70 -14.94
N ILE A 237 3.24 1.77 -15.63
CA ILE A 237 3.13 2.41 -16.95
C ILE A 237 3.40 3.92 -16.96
N ASP A 238 3.28 4.61 -15.84
CA ASP A 238 3.52 6.07 -15.77
C ASP A 238 5.02 6.38 -15.95
N TYR A 239 5.90 5.45 -15.59
CA TYR A 239 7.34 5.56 -15.88
C TYR A 239 7.64 5.46 -17.36
N ASP A 240 6.93 4.59 -18.08
CA ASP A 240 7.08 4.44 -19.53
C ASP A 240 6.55 5.67 -20.28
N LYS A 241 5.34 6.12 -19.94
CA LYS A 241 4.71 7.30 -20.53
C LYS A 241 5.50 8.60 -20.30
N ALA A 242 6.16 8.72 -19.16
CA ALA A 242 6.92 9.90 -18.79
C ALA A 242 8.40 9.80 -19.16
N ASP A 243 8.86 8.67 -19.69
CA ASP A 243 10.29 8.35 -19.93
C ASP A 243 11.14 8.51 -18.65
N LYS A 244 10.65 7.93 -17.52
CA LYS A 244 11.21 8.09 -16.17
C LYS A 244 11.84 6.83 -15.58
N TRP A 245 12.09 5.81 -16.39
CA TRP A 245 12.79 4.59 -15.94
C TRP A 245 14.21 4.89 -15.43
N GLY A 246 14.87 5.93 -16.00
CA GLY A 246 16.16 6.40 -15.52
C GLY A 246 16.12 6.92 -14.08
N ASP A 247 15.08 7.68 -13.73
CA ASP A 247 14.89 8.21 -12.38
C ASP A 247 14.64 7.08 -11.36
N LEU A 248 13.89 6.04 -11.76
CA LEU A 248 13.69 4.85 -10.92
C LEU A 248 15.01 4.08 -10.70
N LEU A 249 15.80 3.91 -11.75
CA LEU A 249 17.10 3.27 -11.64
C LEU A 249 18.07 4.08 -10.77
N GLU A 250 18.07 5.40 -10.90
CA GLU A 250 18.86 6.28 -10.05
C GLU A 250 18.43 6.19 -8.59
N PHE A 251 17.11 6.20 -8.33
CA PHE A 251 16.57 5.96 -6.99
C PHE A 251 17.06 4.63 -6.42
N ALA A 252 16.91 3.54 -7.18
CA ALA A 252 17.30 2.21 -6.72
C ALA A 252 18.82 2.13 -6.41
N LYS A 253 19.66 2.76 -7.23
CA LYS A 253 21.12 2.83 -7.01
C LYS A 253 21.50 3.66 -5.78
N THR A 254 20.79 4.76 -5.55
CA THR A 254 21.13 5.72 -4.49
C THR A 254 20.62 5.25 -3.13
N TYR A 255 19.39 4.73 -3.09
CA TYR A 255 18.68 4.42 -1.84
C TYR A 255 18.52 2.92 -1.58
N GLY A 256 18.80 2.05 -2.55
CA GLY A 256 18.76 0.60 -2.39
C GLY A 256 20.10 0.00 -1.92
N ALA A 257 20.08 -1.29 -1.53
CA ALA A 257 21.23 -2.03 -1.04
C ALA A 257 21.98 -1.37 0.15
N ARG A 258 21.24 -0.62 0.99
CA ARG A 258 21.74 0.07 2.20
C ARG A 258 20.94 -0.41 3.43
N PRO A 259 21.00 -1.70 3.81
CA PRO A 259 20.19 -2.25 4.90
C PRO A 259 20.53 -1.67 6.28
N GLU A 260 21.66 -1.00 6.43
CA GLU A 260 22.04 -0.25 7.61
C GLU A 260 21.28 1.06 7.79
N ASP A 261 20.80 1.64 6.68
CA ASP A 261 20.05 2.90 6.67
C ASP A 261 18.54 2.69 6.54
N TYR A 262 18.12 1.66 5.78
CA TYR A 262 16.74 1.45 5.41
C TYR A 262 16.28 0.00 5.58
N PHE A 263 15.07 -0.16 6.08
CA PHE A 263 14.33 -1.41 6.02
C PHE A 263 13.56 -1.49 4.71
N TYR A 264 13.95 -2.41 3.83
CA TYR A 264 13.26 -2.68 2.57
C TYR A 264 12.22 -3.77 2.79
N ALA A 265 10.97 -3.37 2.81
CA ALA A 265 9.88 -4.27 3.17
C ALA A 265 8.61 -3.94 2.38
N THR A 266 7.65 -4.85 2.40
CA THR A 266 6.31 -4.56 1.90
C THR A 266 5.56 -3.66 2.89
N ILE A 267 4.44 -3.08 2.46
CA ILE A 267 3.62 -2.24 3.33
C ILE A 267 3.12 -3.05 4.52
N ALA A 268 2.71 -4.32 4.30
CA ALA A 268 2.29 -5.24 5.35
C ALA A 268 3.39 -5.49 6.39
N GLU A 269 4.60 -5.78 5.94
CA GLU A 269 5.74 -6.02 6.83
C GLU A 269 6.07 -4.78 7.68
N ILE A 270 5.98 -3.58 7.10
CA ILE A 270 6.21 -2.31 7.79
C ILE A 270 5.10 -2.04 8.81
N TYR A 271 3.84 -2.23 8.41
CA TYR A 271 2.68 -2.07 9.29
C TYR A 271 2.74 -3.01 10.49
N ASP A 272 2.95 -4.31 10.24
CA ASP A 272 3.02 -5.32 11.29
C ASP A 272 4.15 -5.01 12.28
N HIS A 273 5.31 -4.61 11.76
CA HIS A 273 6.44 -4.25 12.60
C HIS A 273 6.17 -3.00 13.45
N ALA A 274 5.64 -1.95 12.84
CA ALA A 274 5.28 -0.72 13.55
C ALA A 274 4.20 -0.97 14.62
N LYS A 275 3.24 -1.84 14.34
CA LYS A 275 2.22 -2.27 15.30
C LYS A 275 2.82 -3.10 16.44
N ALA A 276 3.70 -4.03 16.13
CA ALA A 276 4.35 -4.87 17.11
C ALA A 276 5.19 -4.06 18.12
N THR A 277 5.85 -2.98 17.68
CA THR A 277 6.60 -2.12 18.61
C THR A 277 5.70 -1.43 19.65
N LYS A 278 4.43 -1.18 19.32
CA LYS A 278 3.45 -0.58 20.26
C LYS A 278 2.90 -1.58 21.28
N CYS A 279 3.09 -2.89 21.04
CA CYS A 279 2.60 -3.96 21.91
C CYS A 279 3.61 -4.39 22.98
N VAL A 280 4.85 -3.87 22.96
CA VAL A 280 5.89 -4.24 23.93
C VAL A 280 5.46 -3.83 25.33
N GLU A 281 5.52 -4.79 26.25
CA GLU A 281 5.25 -4.59 27.68
C GLU A 281 6.58 -4.32 28.40
N ILE A 282 6.70 -3.17 29.07
CA ILE A 282 7.91 -2.78 29.80
C ILE A 282 7.55 -2.61 31.29
N THR A 283 8.26 -3.35 32.15
CA THR A 283 8.18 -3.25 33.61
C THR A 283 9.56 -2.89 34.18
N GLU A 284 9.67 -2.74 35.50
CA GLU A 284 10.95 -2.48 36.15
C GLU A 284 11.96 -3.64 36.02
N SER A 285 11.47 -4.88 35.87
CA SER A 285 12.30 -6.09 35.85
C SER A 285 12.30 -6.85 34.53
N GLU A 286 11.44 -6.47 33.57
CA GLU A 286 11.24 -7.27 32.36
C GLU A 286 10.77 -6.42 31.17
N ILE A 287 11.25 -6.76 29.98
CA ILE A 287 10.74 -6.30 28.69
C ILE A 287 10.21 -7.51 27.96
N LYS A 288 8.90 -7.52 27.62
CA LYS A 288 8.23 -8.65 26.98
C LYS A 288 7.69 -8.27 25.60
N ASN A 289 7.91 -9.15 24.65
CA ASN A 289 7.33 -9.09 23.32
C ASN A 289 6.16 -10.10 23.22
N PRO A 290 4.91 -9.67 23.30
CA PRO A 290 3.76 -10.57 23.18
C PRO A 290 3.41 -10.94 21.73
N THR A 291 4.14 -10.39 20.73
CA THR A 291 3.84 -10.57 19.31
C THR A 291 4.62 -11.75 18.71
N ASP A 292 4.29 -12.10 17.47
CA ASP A 292 4.96 -13.13 16.68
C ASP A 292 6.12 -12.62 15.80
N ILE A 293 6.50 -11.34 15.97
CA ILE A 293 7.54 -10.66 15.20
C ILE A 293 8.74 -10.38 16.11
N ASP A 294 9.96 -10.68 15.64
CA ASP A 294 11.19 -10.27 16.31
C ASP A 294 11.34 -8.75 16.29
N LEU A 295 11.59 -8.15 17.46
CA LEU A 295 11.74 -6.71 17.61
C LEU A 295 13.20 -6.31 17.86
N TYR A 296 13.59 -5.19 17.29
CA TYR A 296 14.91 -4.60 17.42
C TYR A 296 14.83 -3.45 18.42
N ILE A 297 15.50 -3.60 19.56
CA ILE A 297 15.39 -2.66 20.66
C ILE A 297 16.78 -2.22 21.16
N LYS A 298 16.82 -1.12 21.90
CA LYS A 298 18.01 -0.73 22.66
C LYS A 298 17.67 -0.65 24.15
N ILE A 299 18.53 -1.22 24.98
CA ILE A 299 18.48 -1.14 26.44
C ILE A 299 19.77 -0.46 26.86
N ASP A 300 19.68 0.70 27.51
CA ASP A 300 20.84 1.51 27.92
C ASP A 300 21.81 1.77 26.74
N GLY A 301 21.25 2.00 25.55
CA GLY A 301 21.99 2.23 24.32
C GLY A 301 22.53 0.97 23.62
N ARG A 302 22.47 -0.22 24.26
CA ARG A 302 22.96 -1.49 23.70
C ARG A 302 21.87 -2.14 22.84
N ARG A 303 22.27 -2.69 21.69
CA ARG A 303 21.38 -3.36 20.71
C ARG A 303 20.99 -4.75 21.20
N HIS A 304 19.69 -5.05 21.18
CA HIS A 304 19.12 -6.37 21.50
C HIS A 304 18.06 -6.75 20.46
N ILE A 305 17.92 -8.05 20.20
CA ILE A 305 16.79 -8.60 19.47
C ILE A 305 15.86 -9.25 20.50
N LEU A 306 14.71 -8.64 20.69
CA LEU A 306 13.65 -9.17 21.55
C LEU A 306 12.80 -10.14 20.70
N LYS A 307 13.07 -11.44 20.86
CA LYS A 307 12.45 -12.48 20.07
C LYS A 307 10.92 -12.54 20.24
N ALA A 308 10.23 -12.97 19.21
CA ALA A 308 8.79 -13.22 19.19
C ALA A 308 8.36 -14.08 20.39
N GLY A 309 7.35 -13.64 21.14
CA GLY A 309 6.83 -14.33 22.32
C GLY A 309 7.82 -14.47 23.50
N ARG A 310 8.92 -13.69 23.52
CA ARG A 310 9.97 -13.81 24.56
C ARG A 310 10.09 -12.53 25.38
N SER A 311 10.81 -12.68 26.49
CA SER A 311 11.16 -11.60 27.41
C SER A 311 12.67 -11.47 27.58
N ILE A 312 13.09 -10.26 27.94
CA ILE A 312 14.42 -9.95 28.45
C ILE A 312 14.25 -9.48 29.90
N HIS A 313 14.88 -10.17 30.83
CA HIS A 313 14.91 -9.75 32.23
C HIS A 313 15.96 -8.66 32.40
N LEU A 314 15.57 -7.61 33.10
CA LEU A 314 16.45 -6.51 33.49
C LEU A 314 17.05 -6.84 34.84
N GLU A 315 18.39 -6.93 34.93
CA GLU A 315 19.08 -7.14 36.19
C GLU A 315 19.16 -5.81 36.93
N ASP A 316 18.94 -5.84 38.23
CA ASP A 316 19.19 -4.67 39.10
C ASP A 316 20.66 -4.28 39.03
N ASN A 317 20.97 -3.11 38.48
CA ASN A 317 22.30 -2.51 38.45
C ASN A 317 22.56 -1.69 39.70
#